data_973de786d7a724162f72eff1e7577f9f
#
_entry.id   973de786d7a724162f72eff1e7577f9f
#
_cell.length_a   1.000
_cell.length_b   1.000
_cell.length_c   1.000
_cell.angle_alpha   90.00
_cell.angle_beta   90.00
_cell.angle_gamma   90.00
#
_symmetry.space_group_name_H-M   'P 1'
#
loop_
_entity.id
_entity.type
_entity.pdbx_description
1 polymer ?
#
loop_
_entity_poly.entity_id
_entity_poly.type
_entity_poly.pdbx_seq_one_letter_code
_entity_poly.pdbx_strand_id
1 'polypeptide(L)'
;MGKEGGGSMKMLEREHACIELLGKLPKRFVLIGGYATSSFEFPRFSVDLDLVIRENDVQRFSRILGNEGFMLTTNTGDFAAFYKGRFMRFEKKIGELPVSVDLLVDMVQARQTGTAYSFDYLWKNSETRRVIGSGAKEAAQARVASREMLIALKINSMRPTDQRDIIALCRGEVEASKVAYHLKAAPKNRIISNLDIITATLGNPTIKDSIKGVFGIPDRIYEKTIEKAKKGILSIRKILEEGK
;
A
#
# COMPACT_ATOMS: atom_id res chain seq x y z
N MET A 1 31.98 9.36 19.45
CA MET A 1 31.75 8.11 18.70
C MET A 1 30.66 7.30 19.39
N GLY A 2 29.53 6.98 18.77
CA GLY A 2 28.60 6.02 19.34
C GLY A 2 27.12 6.41 19.41
N LYS A 3 26.50 7.08 18.41
CA LYS A 3 25.04 7.27 18.36
C LYS A 3 24.35 6.88 17.03
N GLU A 4 25.09 6.54 16.01
CA GLU A 4 24.48 6.22 14.69
C GLU A 4 23.99 4.77 14.54
N GLY A 5 24.49 3.81 15.30
CA GLY A 5 24.07 2.40 15.20
C GLY A 5 22.71 2.08 15.83
N GLY A 6 22.25 2.85 16.81
CA GLY A 6 21.02 2.54 17.55
C GLY A 6 19.72 2.82 16.77
N GLY A 7 19.74 3.80 15.88
CA GLY A 7 18.56 4.16 15.08
C GLY A 7 18.22 3.14 13.98
N SER A 8 19.24 2.68 13.27
CA SER A 8 19.10 1.68 12.19
C SER A 8 18.63 0.32 12.75
N MET A 9 19.17 -0.12 13.88
CA MET A 9 18.76 -1.39 14.51
C MET A 9 17.29 -1.37 14.93
N LYS A 10 16.82 -0.28 15.55
CA LYS A 10 15.40 -0.12 15.93
C LYS A 10 14.44 -0.10 14.72
N MET A 11 14.87 0.43 13.59
CA MET A 11 14.08 0.39 12.35
C MET A 11 13.91 -1.04 11.85
N LEU A 12 14.97 -1.83 11.83
CA LEU A 12 14.94 -3.23 11.39
C LEU A 12 14.08 -4.10 12.34
N GLU A 13 14.16 -3.87 13.65
CA GLU A 13 13.32 -4.59 14.62
C GLU A 13 11.83 -4.33 14.40
N ARG A 14 11.44 -3.11 14.02
CA ARG A 14 10.05 -2.76 13.72
C ARG A 14 9.55 -3.43 12.44
N GLU A 15 10.37 -3.43 11.40
CA GLU A 15 10.06 -4.11 10.14
C GLU A 15 9.96 -5.63 10.35
N HIS A 16 10.91 -6.21 11.11
CA HIS A 16 10.89 -7.62 11.48
C HIS A 16 9.58 -8.00 12.21
N ALA A 17 9.17 -7.21 13.19
CA ALA A 17 7.92 -7.44 13.92
C ALA A 17 6.69 -7.46 13.01
N CYS A 18 6.63 -6.60 11.97
CA CYS A 18 5.57 -6.62 10.97
C CYS A 18 5.58 -7.92 10.15
N ILE A 19 6.75 -8.34 9.65
CA ILE A 19 6.87 -9.54 8.81
C ILE A 19 6.57 -10.81 9.62
N GLU A 20 7.06 -10.90 10.84
CA GLU A 20 6.76 -12.01 11.76
C GLU A 20 5.27 -12.10 12.06
N LEU A 21 4.63 -10.96 12.36
CA LEU A 21 3.20 -10.90 12.60
C LEU A 21 2.40 -11.39 11.39
N LEU A 22 2.74 -10.99 10.17
CA LEU A 22 2.09 -11.47 8.94
C LEU A 22 2.11 -13.01 8.84
N GLY A 23 3.18 -13.64 9.31
CA GLY A 23 3.29 -15.11 9.36
C GLY A 23 2.31 -15.77 10.32
N LYS A 24 1.92 -15.07 11.41
CA LYS A 24 1.04 -15.56 12.49
C LYS A 24 -0.44 -15.29 12.22
N LEU A 25 -0.76 -14.32 11.36
CA LEU A 25 -2.14 -13.93 11.08
C LEU A 25 -2.92 -15.01 10.31
N PRO A 26 -4.26 -15.09 10.49
CA PRO A 26 -5.13 -15.94 9.67
C PRO A 26 -4.99 -15.56 8.20
N LYS A 27 -5.08 -16.55 7.29
CA LYS A 27 -4.84 -16.30 5.85
C LYS A 27 -6.01 -15.59 5.12
N ARG A 28 -7.05 -15.17 5.83
CA ARG A 28 -8.25 -14.54 5.25
C ARG A 28 -8.22 -13.02 5.41
N PHE A 29 -7.27 -12.40 4.75
CA PHE A 29 -7.16 -10.94 4.60
C PHE A 29 -6.58 -10.60 3.24
N VAL A 30 -6.71 -9.35 2.83
CA VAL A 30 -5.98 -8.78 1.69
C VAL A 30 -5.04 -7.69 2.21
N LEU A 31 -3.75 -7.88 2.01
CA LEU A 31 -2.73 -6.87 2.31
C LEU A 31 -2.75 -5.80 1.23
N ILE A 32 -2.80 -4.55 1.65
CA ILE A 32 -2.66 -3.35 0.82
C ILE A 32 -1.53 -2.46 1.36
N GLY A 33 -1.41 -1.21 0.90
CA GLY A 33 -0.47 -0.25 1.47
C GLY A 33 1.00 -0.52 1.14
N GLY A 34 1.88 -0.19 2.08
CA GLY A 34 3.33 -0.20 1.88
C GLY A 34 3.92 -1.57 1.64
N TYR A 35 3.63 -2.54 2.50
CA TYR A 35 4.13 -3.90 2.36
C TYR A 35 3.58 -4.62 1.12
N ALA A 36 2.34 -4.31 0.73
CA ALA A 36 1.78 -4.82 -0.53
C ALA A 36 2.60 -4.32 -1.73
N THR A 37 2.92 -3.02 -1.78
CA THR A 37 3.79 -2.45 -2.81
C THR A 37 5.18 -3.09 -2.81
N SER A 38 5.78 -3.24 -1.63
CA SER A 38 7.11 -3.85 -1.45
C SER A 38 7.19 -5.31 -1.93
N SER A 39 6.07 -6.02 -1.98
CA SER A 39 6.03 -7.41 -2.46
C SER A 39 6.18 -7.55 -3.97
N PHE A 40 6.16 -6.44 -4.74
CA PHE A 40 6.27 -6.48 -6.20
C PHE A 40 7.69 -6.24 -6.70
N GLU A 41 8.21 -5.01 -6.61
CA GLU A 41 9.46 -4.69 -7.33
C GLU A 41 10.57 -4.16 -6.41
N PHE A 42 10.22 -3.23 -5.51
CA PHE A 42 11.16 -2.54 -4.68
C PHE A 42 10.74 -2.60 -3.21
N PRO A 43 11.39 -3.45 -2.41
CA PRO A 43 11.21 -3.40 -0.97
C PRO A 43 11.54 -2.00 -0.44
N ARG A 44 10.66 -1.45 0.36
CA ARG A 44 10.89 -0.22 1.10
C ARG A 44 10.52 -0.39 2.55
N PHE A 45 11.15 0.39 3.39
CA PHE A 45 10.85 0.38 4.81
C PHE A 45 9.38 0.75 5.06
N SER A 46 8.71 -0.05 5.88
CA SER A 46 7.38 0.22 6.40
C SER A 46 7.25 -0.32 7.82
N VAL A 47 6.37 0.27 8.59
CA VAL A 47 6.06 -0.14 9.98
C VAL A 47 4.55 -0.25 10.22
N ASP A 48 3.77 -0.15 9.14
CA ASP A 48 2.32 -0.20 9.16
C ASP A 48 1.85 -1.35 8.28
N LEU A 49 1.01 -2.23 8.82
CA LEU A 49 0.32 -3.28 8.08
C LEU A 49 -1.12 -2.82 7.81
N ASP A 50 -1.46 -2.63 6.54
CA ASP A 50 -2.82 -2.30 6.10
C ASP A 50 -3.54 -3.57 5.63
N LEU A 51 -4.48 -4.07 6.41
CA LEU A 51 -5.18 -5.34 6.18
C LEU A 51 -6.68 -5.10 5.96
N VAL A 52 -7.19 -5.54 4.82
CA VAL A 52 -8.64 -5.58 4.60
C VAL A 52 -9.15 -6.95 5.03
N ILE A 53 -10.10 -6.97 5.96
CA ILE A 53 -10.67 -8.18 6.57
C ILE A 53 -12.20 -8.14 6.50
N ARG A 54 -12.87 -9.26 6.78
CA ARG A 54 -14.32 -9.27 6.98
C ARG A 54 -14.68 -8.99 8.43
N GLU A 55 -15.89 -8.44 8.68
CA GLU A 55 -16.41 -8.21 10.02
C GLU A 55 -16.38 -9.49 10.87
N ASN A 56 -16.74 -10.64 10.30
CA ASN A 56 -16.74 -11.92 11.01
C ASN A 56 -15.34 -12.37 11.48
N ASP A 57 -14.28 -11.82 10.92
CA ASP A 57 -12.90 -12.14 11.29
C ASP A 57 -12.33 -11.19 12.36
N VAL A 58 -12.99 -10.06 12.64
CA VAL A 58 -12.51 -9.01 13.55
C VAL A 58 -12.11 -9.56 14.93
N GLN A 59 -12.98 -10.37 15.55
CA GLN A 59 -12.69 -10.95 16.86
C GLN A 59 -11.43 -11.81 16.87
N ARG A 60 -11.24 -12.60 15.80
CA ARG A 60 -10.08 -13.47 15.66
C ARG A 60 -8.79 -12.67 15.49
N PHE A 61 -8.81 -11.62 14.63
CA PHE A 61 -7.67 -10.74 14.45
C PHE A 61 -7.34 -9.97 15.72
N SER A 62 -8.33 -9.39 16.39
CA SER A 62 -8.13 -8.64 17.66
C SER A 62 -7.49 -9.50 18.73
N ARG A 63 -7.90 -10.77 18.85
CA ARG A 63 -7.32 -11.70 19.83
C ARG A 63 -5.87 -12.00 19.52
N ILE A 64 -5.53 -12.28 18.26
CA ILE A 64 -4.14 -12.57 17.87
C ILE A 64 -3.28 -11.33 18.06
N LEU A 65 -3.73 -10.15 17.64
CA LEU A 65 -3.02 -8.89 17.84
C LEU A 65 -2.78 -8.61 19.33
N GLY A 66 -3.79 -8.82 20.18
CA GLY A 66 -3.65 -8.68 21.63
C GLY A 66 -2.61 -9.65 22.21
N ASN A 67 -2.61 -10.92 21.79
CA ASN A 67 -1.63 -11.92 22.23
C ASN A 67 -0.19 -11.57 21.77
N GLU A 68 -0.02 -10.88 20.65
CA GLU A 68 1.25 -10.36 20.15
C GLU A 68 1.64 -9.01 20.77
N GLY A 69 0.85 -8.51 21.73
CA GLY A 69 1.12 -7.27 22.47
C GLY A 69 0.71 -5.99 21.79
N PHE A 70 -0.14 -6.05 20.77
CA PHE A 70 -0.74 -4.88 20.14
C PHE A 70 -1.98 -4.45 20.91
N MET A 71 -2.12 -3.14 21.15
CA MET A 71 -3.28 -2.55 21.81
C MET A 71 -4.14 -1.79 20.80
N LEU A 72 -5.45 -1.90 20.93
CA LEU A 72 -6.41 -1.13 20.13
C LEU A 72 -6.32 0.36 20.52
N THR A 73 -5.92 1.22 19.59
CA THR A 73 -5.77 2.67 19.80
C THR A 73 -6.85 3.49 19.10
N THR A 74 -7.45 2.93 18.05
CA THR A 74 -8.54 3.59 17.29
C THR A 74 -9.55 2.54 16.87
N ASN A 75 -10.83 2.85 17.05
CA ASN A 75 -11.96 2.07 16.53
C ASN A 75 -13.03 3.06 16.07
N THR A 76 -13.07 3.33 14.76
CA THR A 76 -14.11 4.16 14.17
C THR A 76 -15.16 3.24 13.56
N GLY A 77 -16.31 3.13 14.21
CA GLY A 77 -17.52 2.57 13.62
C GLY A 77 -18.15 3.54 12.61
N ASP A 78 -19.37 3.29 12.18
CA ASP A 78 -20.13 4.07 11.19
C ASP A 78 -20.34 5.58 11.50
N PHE A 79 -19.72 6.09 12.55
CA PHE A 79 -19.82 7.48 13.01
C PHE A 79 -18.94 8.47 12.25
N ALA A 80 -17.99 8.02 11.43
CA ALA A 80 -17.30 8.94 10.56
C ALA A 80 -18.18 9.20 9.33
N ALA A 81 -18.86 10.33 9.28
CA ALA A 81 -19.82 10.71 8.23
C ALA A 81 -19.28 10.60 6.77
N PHE A 82 -18.00 10.35 6.60
CA PHE A 82 -17.30 10.26 5.33
C PHE A 82 -16.68 8.87 5.04
N TYR A 83 -16.66 7.93 5.98
CA TYR A 83 -16.08 6.61 5.79
C TYR A 83 -17.15 5.53 6.04
N LYS A 84 -17.57 4.86 4.97
CA LYS A 84 -18.63 3.83 5.02
C LYS A 84 -18.18 2.47 5.56
N GLY A 85 -16.97 2.37 6.12
CA GLY A 85 -16.42 1.13 6.67
C GLY A 85 -15.93 1.34 8.10
N ARG A 86 -15.77 0.25 8.82
CA ARG A 86 -15.16 0.26 10.15
C ARG A 86 -13.64 0.21 9.99
N PHE A 87 -12.94 1.09 10.71
CA PHE A 87 -11.49 1.13 10.78
C PHE A 87 -11.02 0.89 12.21
N MET A 88 -10.04 0.02 12.38
CA MET A 88 -9.45 -0.27 13.68
C MET A 88 -7.92 -0.20 13.55
N ARG A 89 -7.29 0.55 14.44
CA ARG A 89 -5.83 0.61 14.54
C ARG A 89 -5.36 -0.04 15.82
N PHE A 90 -4.41 -0.94 15.67
CA PHE A 90 -3.69 -1.58 16.76
C PHE A 90 -2.24 -1.14 16.72
N GLU A 91 -1.68 -0.83 17.88
CA GLU A 91 -0.29 -0.36 17.99
C GLU A 91 0.48 -1.13 19.05
N LYS A 92 1.78 -1.34 18.76
CA LYS A 92 2.76 -1.89 19.69
C LYS A 92 4.03 -1.05 19.61
N LYS A 93 4.63 -0.71 20.76
CA LYS A 93 5.93 -0.05 20.79
C LYS A 93 7.07 -1.05 20.68
N ILE A 94 8.03 -0.75 19.81
CA ILE A 94 9.33 -1.42 19.73
C ILE A 94 10.38 -0.37 20.14
N GLY A 95 10.91 -0.50 21.35
CA GLY A 95 11.55 0.64 22.03
C GLY A 95 10.55 1.77 22.23
N GLU A 96 10.90 2.98 21.79
CA GLU A 96 10.03 4.17 21.90
C GLU A 96 9.15 4.40 20.67
N LEU A 97 9.31 3.61 19.61
CA LEU A 97 8.67 3.85 18.32
C LEU A 97 7.51 2.86 18.06
N PRO A 98 6.37 3.32 17.51
CA PRO A 98 5.24 2.46 17.26
C PRO A 98 5.41 1.60 16.00
N VAL A 99 4.79 0.43 16.03
CA VAL A 99 4.42 -0.39 14.88
C VAL A 99 2.90 -0.47 14.89
N SER A 100 2.26 -0.32 13.73
CA SER A 100 0.81 -0.33 13.65
C SER A 100 0.26 -1.42 12.73
N VAL A 101 -0.95 -1.84 13.04
CA VAL A 101 -1.79 -2.71 12.20
C VAL A 101 -3.13 -2.03 12.02
N ASP A 102 -3.44 -1.69 10.79
CA ASP A 102 -4.71 -1.09 10.39
C ASP A 102 -5.62 -2.17 9.81
N LEU A 103 -6.72 -2.43 10.49
CA LEU A 103 -7.78 -3.30 10.00
C LEU A 103 -8.87 -2.45 9.36
N LEU A 104 -9.03 -2.62 8.04
CA LEU A 104 -10.10 -2.03 7.26
C LEU A 104 -11.18 -3.11 7.09
N VAL A 105 -12.32 -2.93 7.74
CA VAL A 105 -13.33 -3.98 7.85
C VAL A 105 -14.32 -3.89 6.69
N ASP A 106 -14.50 -5.01 5.99
CA ASP A 106 -15.36 -5.24 4.83
C ASP A 106 -15.05 -4.41 3.58
N MET A 107 -14.36 -3.29 3.69
CA MET A 107 -14.01 -2.44 2.56
C MET A 107 -12.82 -1.52 2.82
N VAL A 108 -12.25 -0.99 1.74
CA VAL A 108 -11.38 0.18 1.76
C VAL A 108 -12.01 1.31 0.97
N GLN A 109 -12.01 2.51 1.54
CA GLN A 109 -12.52 3.70 0.87
C GLN A 109 -11.41 4.75 0.72
N ALA A 110 -11.25 5.27 -0.49
CA ALA A 110 -10.34 6.37 -0.76
C ALA A 110 -11.00 7.71 -0.37
N ARG A 111 -10.39 8.43 0.57
CA ARG A 111 -10.96 9.69 1.10
C ARG A 111 -11.10 10.79 0.03
N GLN A 112 -10.16 10.85 -0.94
CA GLN A 112 -10.17 11.91 -1.94
C GLN A 112 -11.26 11.73 -3.01
N THR A 113 -11.52 10.50 -3.43
CA THR A 113 -12.49 10.20 -4.49
C THR A 113 -13.82 9.68 -3.96
N GLY A 114 -13.87 9.27 -2.70
CA GLY A 114 -15.03 8.59 -2.10
C GLY A 114 -15.22 7.16 -2.59
N THR A 115 -14.37 6.66 -3.51
CA THR A 115 -14.48 5.32 -4.09
C THR A 115 -14.20 4.25 -3.05
N ALA A 116 -15.07 3.25 -2.96
CA ALA A 116 -14.93 2.13 -2.05
C ALA A 116 -14.80 0.81 -2.81
N TYR A 117 -13.97 -0.08 -2.29
CA TYR A 117 -13.78 -1.44 -2.80
C TYR A 117 -14.06 -2.43 -1.66
N SER A 118 -15.01 -3.33 -1.88
CA SER A 118 -15.37 -4.34 -0.89
C SER A 118 -14.25 -5.38 -0.71
N PHE A 119 -14.25 -6.05 0.44
CA PHE A 119 -13.35 -7.19 0.69
C PHE A 119 -13.40 -8.22 -0.45
N ASP A 120 -14.61 -8.59 -0.93
CA ASP A 120 -14.75 -9.60 -1.98
C ASP A 120 -14.16 -9.14 -3.31
N TYR A 121 -14.34 -7.88 -3.64
CA TYR A 121 -13.72 -7.31 -4.83
C TYR A 121 -12.20 -7.34 -4.74
N LEU A 122 -11.64 -6.94 -3.60
CA LEU A 122 -10.20 -6.99 -3.35
C LEU A 122 -9.68 -8.43 -3.33
N TRP A 123 -10.40 -9.34 -2.70
CA TRP A 123 -10.03 -10.76 -2.66
C TRP A 123 -9.95 -11.37 -4.06
N LYS A 124 -10.93 -11.09 -4.93
CA LYS A 124 -10.93 -11.52 -6.34
C LYS A 124 -9.77 -10.92 -7.13
N ASN A 125 -9.36 -9.70 -6.80
CA ASN A 125 -8.28 -8.96 -7.45
C ASN A 125 -6.99 -8.96 -6.59
N SER A 126 -6.65 -10.10 -6.04
CA SER A 126 -5.47 -10.31 -5.20
C SER A 126 -4.82 -11.66 -5.49
N GLU A 127 -3.56 -11.78 -5.13
CA GLU A 127 -2.73 -12.98 -5.33
C GLU A 127 -1.87 -13.28 -4.09
N THR A 128 -1.44 -14.51 -3.94
CA THR A 128 -0.49 -14.88 -2.88
C THR A 128 0.92 -14.49 -3.29
N ARG A 129 1.59 -13.70 -2.44
CA ARG A 129 2.95 -13.24 -2.68
C ARG A 129 3.83 -13.42 -1.46
N ARG A 130 5.13 -13.48 -1.73
CA ARG A 130 6.16 -13.36 -0.69
C ARG A 130 6.32 -11.89 -0.34
N VAL A 131 6.08 -11.55 0.92
CA VAL A 131 6.24 -10.20 1.47
C VAL A 131 7.55 -10.15 2.25
N ILE A 132 8.39 -9.18 1.90
CA ILE A 132 9.69 -8.94 2.53
C ILE A 132 9.79 -7.47 2.93
N GLY A 133 10.59 -7.17 3.94
CA GLY A 133 10.96 -5.81 4.30
C GLY A 133 12.18 -5.31 3.51
N SER A 134 12.55 -4.06 3.69
CA SER A 134 13.73 -3.44 3.07
C SER A 134 15.04 -4.02 3.62
N GLY A 135 15.08 -4.34 4.90
CA GLY A 135 16.25 -4.89 5.58
C GLY A 135 15.99 -6.18 6.35
N ALA A 136 14.73 -6.62 6.43
CA ALA A 136 14.38 -7.87 7.10
C ALA A 136 14.87 -9.08 6.27
N LYS A 137 15.50 -10.04 6.93
CA LYS A 137 15.91 -11.31 6.29
C LYS A 137 14.73 -12.26 6.13
N GLU A 138 13.74 -12.13 6.97
CA GLU A 138 12.54 -12.95 7.03
C GLU A 138 11.57 -12.55 5.92
N ALA A 139 10.71 -13.50 5.58
CA ALA A 139 9.64 -13.29 4.63
C ALA A 139 8.37 -13.98 5.12
N ALA A 140 7.22 -13.39 4.83
CA ALA A 140 5.92 -13.99 5.06
C ALA A 140 5.19 -14.23 3.74
N GLN A 141 4.31 -15.24 3.71
CA GLN A 141 3.37 -15.43 2.62
C GLN A 141 2.04 -14.76 3.00
N ALA A 142 1.59 -13.84 2.16
CA ALA A 142 0.34 -13.13 2.36
C ALA A 142 -0.46 -13.00 1.05
N ARG A 143 -1.77 -12.87 1.18
CA ARG A 143 -2.62 -12.50 0.06
C ARG A 143 -2.55 -10.98 -0.11
N VAL A 144 -2.08 -10.52 -1.25
CA VAL A 144 -1.77 -9.13 -1.57
C VAL A 144 -2.67 -8.69 -2.72
N ALA A 145 -3.21 -7.48 -2.66
CA ALA A 145 -3.92 -6.90 -3.79
C ALA A 145 -3.03 -6.90 -5.05
N SER A 146 -3.58 -7.23 -6.21
CA SER A 146 -2.84 -7.28 -7.47
C SER A 146 -2.16 -5.94 -7.78
N ARG A 147 -1.14 -5.96 -8.62
CA ARG A 147 -0.41 -4.75 -9.03
C ARG A 147 -1.35 -3.67 -9.55
N GLU A 148 -2.27 -4.05 -10.43
CA GLU A 148 -3.25 -3.13 -11.04
C GLU A 148 -4.24 -2.59 -10.00
N MET A 149 -4.67 -3.44 -9.05
CA MET A 149 -5.53 -3.02 -7.96
C MET A 149 -4.81 -2.03 -7.02
N LEU A 150 -3.54 -2.29 -6.68
CA LEU A 150 -2.72 -1.36 -5.87
C LEU A 150 -2.53 -0.01 -6.57
N ILE A 151 -2.23 -0.01 -7.88
CA ILE A 151 -2.13 1.22 -8.67
C ILE A 151 -3.45 1.99 -8.60
N ALA A 152 -4.59 1.33 -8.80
CA ALA A 152 -5.90 1.96 -8.73
C ALA A 152 -6.20 2.53 -7.33
N LEU A 153 -5.91 1.80 -6.26
CA LEU A 153 -6.07 2.28 -4.87
C LEU A 153 -5.23 3.54 -4.63
N LYS A 154 -3.98 3.56 -5.11
CA LYS A 154 -3.06 4.67 -4.93
C LYS A 154 -3.41 5.89 -5.79
N ILE A 155 -3.90 5.70 -7.02
CA ILE A 155 -4.44 6.79 -7.85
C ILE A 155 -5.66 7.41 -7.17
N ASN A 156 -6.54 6.61 -6.54
CA ASN A 156 -7.68 7.13 -5.79
C ASN A 156 -7.28 7.90 -4.52
N SER A 157 -6.22 7.50 -3.86
CA SER A 157 -5.75 8.10 -2.60
C SER A 157 -4.85 9.31 -2.83
N MET A 158 -3.96 9.27 -3.81
CA MET A 158 -3.04 10.31 -4.29
C MET A 158 -2.28 11.07 -3.19
N ARG A 159 -1.86 10.38 -2.13
CA ARG A 159 -0.94 10.96 -1.14
C ARG A 159 0.47 11.13 -1.74
N PRO A 160 1.33 12.00 -1.21
CA PRO A 160 2.71 12.14 -1.71
C PRO A 160 3.49 10.81 -1.76
N THR A 161 3.28 9.93 -0.79
CA THR A 161 3.88 8.59 -0.77
C THR A 161 3.32 7.69 -1.87
N ASP A 162 2.04 7.84 -2.22
CA ASP A 162 1.38 7.02 -3.25
C ASP A 162 1.94 7.28 -4.64
N GLN A 163 2.38 8.50 -4.93
CA GLN A 163 3.01 8.83 -6.21
C GLN A 163 4.28 8.02 -6.45
N ARG A 164 5.15 7.89 -5.44
CA ARG A 164 6.37 7.06 -5.51
C ARG A 164 6.03 5.58 -5.66
N ASP A 165 5.04 5.11 -4.91
CA ASP A 165 4.60 3.72 -4.95
C ASP A 165 3.99 3.36 -6.32
N ILE A 166 3.21 4.27 -6.94
CA ILE A 166 2.70 4.09 -8.31
C ILE A 166 3.85 3.95 -9.30
N ILE A 167 4.85 4.83 -9.22
CA ILE A 167 6.02 4.79 -10.08
C ILE A 167 6.76 3.45 -9.91
N ALA A 168 6.96 3.00 -8.68
CA ALA A 168 7.61 1.73 -8.37
C ALA A 168 6.83 0.54 -8.94
N LEU A 169 5.49 0.52 -8.76
CA LEU A 169 4.62 -0.53 -9.30
C LEU A 169 4.63 -0.58 -10.83
N CYS A 170 4.81 0.57 -11.50
CA CYS A 170 4.91 0.64 -12.96
C CYS A 170 6.24 0.10 -13.53
N ARG A 171 7.22 -0.27 -12.71
CA ARG A 171 8.44 -0.93 -13.17
C ARG A 171 8.15 -2.28 -13.82
N GLY A 172 7.25 -3.06 -13.26
CA GLY A 172 6.80 -4.33 -13.85
C GLY A 172 5.85 -4.10 -15.02
N GLU A 173 5.35 -5.19 -15.58
CA GLU A 173 4.29 -5.11 -16.57
C GLU A 173 2.99 -4.70 -15.89
N VAL A 174 2.32 -3.71 -16.45
CA VAL A 174 1.04 -3.17 -15.98
C VAL A 174 0.03 -3.29 -17.10
N GLU A 175 -1.06 -3.98 -16.83
CA GLU A 175 -2.21 -4.04 -17.72
C GLU A 175 -3.10 -2.80 -17.52
N ALA A 176 -2.88 -1.78 -18.35
CA ALA A 176 -3.55 -0.48 -18.22
C ALA A 176 -5.09 -0.59 -18.26
N SER A 177 -5.62 -1.55 -19.02
CA SER A 177 -7.06 -1.84 -19.09
C SER A 177 -7.64 -2.31 -17.75
N LYS A 178 -6.91 -3.13 -17.01
CA LYS A 178 -7.33 -3.56 -15.65
C LYS A 178 -7.29 -2.40 -14.67
N VAL A 179 -6.24 -1.57 -14.70
CA VAL A 179 -6.20 -0.37 -13.86
C VAL A 179 -7.38 0.54 -14.16
N ALA A 180 -7.62 0.85 -15.44
CA ALA A 180 -8.75 1.66 -15.88
C ALA A 180 -10.10 1.06 -15.44
N TYR A 181 -10.25 -0.26 -15.53
CA TYR A 181 -11.44 -0.97 -15.07
C TYR A 181 -11.67 -0.78 -13.56
N HIS A 182 -10.62 -0.88 -12.74
CA HIS A 182 -10.73 -0.64 -11.29
C HIS A 182 -11.08 0.82 -10.97
N LEU A 183 -10.72 1.76 -11.83
CA LEU A 183 -10.99 3.18 -11.65
C LEU A 183 -12.39 3.62 -12.13
N LYS A 184 -13.14 2.77 -12.84
CA LYS A 184 -14.46 3.13 -13.42
C LYS A 184 -15.48 3.62 -12.38
N ALA A 185 -15.41 3.14 -11.14
CA ALA A 185 -16.33 3.55 -10.07
C ALA A 185 -16.00 4.92 -9.46
N ALA A 186 -14.83 5.47 -9.78
CA ALA A 186 -14.39 6.75 -9.26
C ALA A 186 -14.86 7.92 -10.12
N PRO A 187 -15.03 9.14 -9.55
CA PRO A 187 -15.36 10.34 -10.33
C PRO A 187 -14.26 10.61 -11.37
N LYS A 188 -14.62 10.54 -12.67
CA LYS A 188 -13.69 10.63 -13.80
C LYS A 188 -12.79 11.88 -13.74
N ASN A 189 -13.38 13.03 -13.42
CA ASN A 189 -12.64 14.29 -13.31
C ASN A 189 -11.56 14.25 -12.23
N ARG A 190 -11.84 13.62 -11.08
CA ARG A 190 -10.85 13.43 -10.01
C ARG A 190 -9.72 12.51 -10.44
N ILE A 191 -10.05 11.40 -11.11
CA ILE A 191 -9.03 10.48 -11.60
C ILE A 191 -8.13 11.14 -12.65
N ILE A 192 -8.69 11.89 -13.59
CA ILE A 192 -7.89 12.61 -14.58
C ILE A 192 -6.96 13.63 -13.90
N SER A 193 -7.48 14.42 -12.94
CA SER A 193 -6.66 15.35 -12.14
C SER A 193 -5.52 14.61 -11.39
N ASN A 194 -5.79 13.45 -10.82
CA ASN A 194 -4.78 12.65 -10.13
C ASN A 194 -3.72 12.12 -11.12
N LEU A 195 -4.10 11.73 -12.32
CA LEU A 195 -3.17 11.34 -13.38
C LEU A 195 -2.30 12.53 -13.87
N ASP A 196 -2.85 13.74 -13.90
CA ASP A 196 -2.09 14.96 -14.19
C ASP A 196 -1.02 15.22 -13.12
N ILE A 197 -1.36 15.03 -11.84
CA ILE A 197 -0.41 15.15 -10.73
C ILE A 197 0.74 14.15 -10.89
N ILE A 198 0.46 12.87 -11.20
CA ILE A 198 1.50 11.87 -11.42
C ILE A 198 2.36 12.23 -12.63
N THR A 199 1.75 12.69 -13.72
CA THR A 199 2.46 13.08 -14.94
C THR A 199 3.41 14.25 -14.66
N ALA A 200 2.97 15.26 -13.92
CA ALA A 200 3.81 16.37 -13.47
C ALA A 200 4.96 15.88 -12.55
N THR A 201 4.66 14.97 -11.63
CA THR A 201 5.66 14.36 -10.74
C THR A 201 6.74 13.63 -11.53
N LEU A 202 6.38 12.87 -12.56
CA LEU A 202 7.31 12.14 -13.44
C LEU A 202 8.25 13.08 -14.24
N GLY A 203 7.87 14.36 -14.42
CA GLY A 203 8.69 15.41 -15.02
C GLY A 203 9.54 16.18 -14.02
N ASN A 204 9.32 16.01 -12.70
CA ASN A 204 10.01 16.80 -11.68
C ASN A 204 11.38 16.19 -11.31
N PRO A 205 12.50 16.93 -11.44
CA PRO A 205 13.83 16.42 -11.08
C PRO A 205 13.94 15.91 -9.63
N THR A 206 13.21 16.52 -8.69
CA THR A 206 13.27 16.16 -7.25
C THR A 206 12.74 14.76 -6.97
N ILE A 207 11.91 14.18 -7.85
CA ILE A 207 11.38 12.83 -7.66
C ILE A 207 12.50 11.78 -7.77
N LYS A 208 13.57 12.08 -8.50
CA LYS A 208 14.72 11.17 -8.66
C LYS A 208 15.36 10.85 -7.32
N ASP A 209 15.67 11.87 -6.54
CA ASP A 209 16.32 11.70 -5.23
C ASP A 209 15.38 11.00 -4.25
N SER A 210 14.09 11.36 -4.30
CA SER A 210 13.07 10.74 -3.46
C SER A 210 12.91 9.24 -3.74
N ILE A 211 12.86 8.83 -5.02
CA ILE A 211 12.72 7.42 -5.41
C ILE A 211 14.01 6.66 -5.11
N LYS A 212 15.16 7.21 -5.46
CA LYS A 212 16.46 6.57 -5.21
C LYS A 212 16.71 6.39 -3.71
N GLY A 213 16.39 7.40 -2.90
CA GLY A 213 16.56 7.33 -1.45
C GLY A 213 15.64 6.32 -0.77
N VAL A 214 14.38 6.23 -1.23
CA VAL A 214 13.39 5.30 -0.63
C VAL A 214 13.63 3.86 -1.05
N PHE A 215 13.99 3.61 -2.32
CA PHE A 215 14.09 2.26 -2.89
C PHE A 215 15.52 1.76 -3.09
N GLY A 216 16.52 2.59 -2.82
CA GLY A 216 17.94 2.21 -2.92
C GLY A 216 18.37 1.82 -4.35
N ILE A 217 17.78 2.41 -5.40
CA ILE A 217 18.01 1.99 -6.79
C ILE A 217 19.03 2.86 -7.53
N PRO A 218 19.87 2.26 -8.42
CA PRO A 218 20.81 3.01 -9.25
C PRO A 218 20.10 3.77 -10.39
N ASP A 219 20.81 4.77 -10.97
CA ASP A 219 20.27 5.64 -12.03
C ASP A 219 19.68 4.89 -13.21
N ARG A 220 20.38 3.87 -13.73
CA ARG A 220 19.90 3.05 -14.85
C ARG A 220 18.55 2.39 -14.58
N ILE A 221 18.32 1.96 -13.34
CA ILE A 221 17.05 1.35 -12.93
C ILE A 221 15.98 2.43 -12.80
N TYR A 222 16.33 3.59 -12.22
CA TYR A 222 15.44 4.73 -12.11
C TYR A 222 14.92 5.18 -13.49
N GLU A 223 15.82 5.43 -14.45
CA GLU A 223 15.46 5.90 -15.80
C GLU A 223 14.48 4.95 -16.50
N LYS A 224 14.77 3.64 -16.48
CA LYS A 224 13.86 2.63 -17.04
C LYS A 224 12.51 2.59 -16.32
N THR A 225 12.50 2.80 -15.00
CA THR A 225 11.27 2.82 -14.21
C THR A 225 10.41 4.02 -14.58
N ILE A 226 11.00 5.20 -14.72
CA ILE A 226 10.30 6.44 -15.12
C ILE A 226 9.71 6.30 -16.53
N GLU A 227 10.48 5.74 -17.48
CA GLU A 227 10.00 5.51 -18.84
C GLU A 227 8.76 4.61 -18.86
N LYS A 228 8.84 3.46 -18.16
CA LYS A 228 7.70 2.54 -18.03
C LYS A 228 6.50 3.20 -17.33
N ALA A 229 6.74 3.97 -16.27
CA ALA A 229 5.68 4.67 -15.55
C ALA A 229 4.99 5.70 -16.46
N LYS A 230 5.73 6.51 -17.21
CA LYS A 230 5.17 7.44 -18.21
C LYS A 230 4.27 6.71 -19.19
N LYS A 231 4.76 5.61 -19.79
CA LYS A 231 4.00 4.81 -20.76
C LYS A 231 2.73 4.24 -20.12
N GLY A 232 2.84 3.66 -18.93
CA GLY A 232 1.69 3.06 -18.21
C GLY A 232 0.63 4.11 -17.88
N ILE A 233 1.00 5.24 -17.30
CA ILE A 233 0.08 6.33 -16.93
C ILE A 233 -0.61 6.91 -18.16
N LEU A 234 0.10 7.14 -19.24
CA LEU A 234 -0.48 7.62 -20.51
C LEU A 234 -1.48 6.62 -21.09
N SER A 235 -1.17 5.32 -21.02
CA SER A 235 -2.07 4.26 -21.50
C SER A 235 -3.35 4.18 -20.67
N ILE A 236 -3.23 4.26 -19.32
CA ILE A 236 -4.40 4.29 -18.42
C ILE A 236 -5.28 5.51 -18.72
N ARG A 237 -4.67 6.70 -18.87
CA ARG A 237 -5.36 7.94 -19.20
C ARG A 237 -6.15 7.82 -20.50
N LYS A 238 -5.50 7.35 -21.56
CA LYS A 238 -6.12 7.18 -22.88
C LYS A 238 -7.37 6.30 -22.80
N ILE A 239 -7.30 5.15 -22.12
CA ILE A 239 -8.45 4.25 -21.98
C ILE A 239 -9.61 4.92 -21.23
N LEU A 240 -9.31 5.68 -20.17
CA LEU A 240 -10.33 6.39 -19.39
C LEU A 240 -10.98 7.54 -20.17
N GLU A 241 -10.23 8.23 -21.03
CA GLU A 241 -10.74 9.31 -21.89
C GLU A 241 -11.60 8.77 -23.03
N GLU A 242 -11.17 7.68 -23.67
CA GLU A 242 -11.92 7.02 -24.76
C GLU A 242 -13.20 6.30 -24.30
N GLY A 243 -13.39 6.08 -23.01
CA GLY A 243 -14.60 5.49 -22.44
C GLY A 243 -14.79 4.00 -22.72
N LYS A 244 -13.74 3.29 -23.13
CA LYS A 244 -13.76 1.85 -23.45
C LYS A 244 -13.64 0.94 -22.23
#